data_10d27590b17bbd3c6eabbb237fe53fdc
#
_entry.id   10d27590b17bbd3c6eabbb237fe53fdc
#
_cell.length_a   1.000
_cell.length_b   1.000
_cell.length_c   1.000
_cell.angle_alpha   90.00
_cell.angle_beta   90.00
_cell.angle_gamma   90.00
#
_symmetry.space_group_name_H-M   'P 1'
#
loop_
_entity.id
_entity.type
_entity.pdbx_description
1 polymer ?
#
loop_
_entity_poly.entity_id
_entity_poly.type
_entity_poly.pdbx_seq_one_letter_code
_entity_poly.pdbx_strand_id
1 'polypeptide(L)'
;MSRSVFLDFLPRSCQAIATAAKSLVMIGMVATVAVATPAQAAPKYAGIVIDAKTGKVLYSEDADQLRYPASLTKMMTLYLTFEALEAGKIRLNTRVPFSKNAASEPPTKLGVGTGNSITVEQAMLGLITRSANDASTALAEFLGGSEERFARIMTQKARALGMTRTVYRNANGLPNTAQVTTARDQARLGIALRQHFPQYYSYFSVRSFRFGKQTINGHNRLLGSVRGVDGIKTGYTRASGYNLVTSAVADGRSVVGVVLGGRSGAARDQQMRKLIAAYMPKASRRGGGDLIAQTKDAPTLTAEADDTRTLTAEVASKATTASVSGTLDLPENGPVPTYRYNEARIETAYAATAEDSSSVVGKRALAATLKIQRDAAVPPADLIEQGDANDSVDELTTSSTVASASVPSGWVIQIGATPDQGQASDLLAKAKNQGGKALSSAQPFTVAVNSGSGQLYRARFGGFDNQNGAAAACKALKRKGFACWASQQ
;
A
#
# COMPACT_ATOMS: atom_id res chain seq x y z
N MET A 1 -60.84 56.30 -21.84
CA MET A 1 -61.07 56.90 -20.53
C MET A 1 -61.56 55.85 -19.56
N SER A 2 -60.78 55.42 -18.62
CA SER A 2 -61.12 55.21 -17.21
C SER A 2 -59.89 54.52 -16.57
N ARG A 3 -59.37 55.21 -15.57
CA ARG A 3 -58.18 54.91 -14.82
C ARG A 3 -58.48 53.85 -13.75
N SER A 4 -57.65 52.90 -13.61
CA SER A 4 -57.55 52.00 -12.47
C SER A 4 -56.93 52.80 -11.26
N VAL A 5 -57.72 53.11 -10.26
CA VAL A 5 -57.25 53.51 -8.93
C VAL A 5 -57.63 52.38 -8.01
N PHE A 6 -56.77 51.48 -7.75
CA PHE A 6 -56.92 50.46 -6.70
C PHE A 6 -55.57 49.94 -6.25
N LEU A 7 -54.73 50.74 -5.64
CA LEU A 7 -53.48 50.21 -5.01
C LEU A 7 -52.94 51.10 -3.88
N ASP A 8 -53.83 51.82 -3.11
CA ASP A 8 -53.38 52.66 -2.01
C ASP A 8 -54.01 52.31 -0.67
N PHE A 9 -54.39 51.06 -0.40
CA PHE A 9 -54.88 50.65 0.90
C PHE A 9 -54.32 49.34 1.37
N LEU A 10 -52.97 49.30 1.57
CA LEU A 10 -52.36 48.25 2.38
C LEU A 10 -51.64 48.91 3.54
N PRO A 11 -51.91 48.50 4.80
CA PRO A 11 -51.28 49.11 5.95
C PRO A 11 -49.78 48.88 5.93
N ARG A 12 -49.01 49.92 6.31
CA ARG A 12 -47.52 49.92 6.32
C ARG A 12 -46.88 48.77 7.05
N SER A 13 -47.60 48.04 7.90
CA SER A 13 -47.15 46.80 8.57
C SER A 13 -46.94 45.59 7.64
N CYS A 14 -47.66 45.46 6.52
CA CYS A 14 -47.48 44.37 5.57
C CYS A 14 -46.29 44.57 4.65
N GLN A 15 -45.83 45.81 4.41
CA GLN A 15 -44.65 46.08 3.57
C GLN A 15 -43.35 45.73 4.33
N ALA A 16 -43.33 45.90 5.68
CA ALA A 16 -42.16 45.52 6.48
C ALA A 16 -41.95 44.00 6.55
N ILE A 17 -43.04 43.21 6.55
CA ILE A 17 -42.97 41.75 6.57
C ILE A 17 -42.52 41.20 5.22
N ALA A 18 -42.91 41.79 4.10
CA ALA A 18 -42.51 41.36 2.76
C ALA A 18 -41.02 41.65 2.48
N THR A 19 -40.47 42.74 3.04
CA THR A 19 -39.02 43.03 2.92
C THR A 19 -38.18 42.16 3.84
N ALA A 20 -38.64 41.83 5.04
CA ALA A 20 -37.95 40.90 5.94
C ALA A 20 -37.92 39.47 5.40
N ALA A 21 -39.02 39.02 4.77
CA ALA A 21 -39.08 37.69 4.12
C ALA A 21 -38.12 37.56 2.90
N LYS A 22 -37.99 38.62 2.08
CA LYS A 22 -37.03 38.65 0.96
C LYS A 22 -35.58 38.65 1.43
N SER A 23 -35.26 39.32 2.52
CA SER A 23 -33.92 39.35 3.12
C SER A 23 -33.57 38.01 3.76
N LEU A 24 -34.51 37.31 4.39
CA LEU A 24 -34.27 35.97 4.96
C LEU A 24 -34.05 34.91 3.87
N VAL A 25 -34.76 35.00 2.74
CA VAL A 25 -34.58 34.10 1.60
C VAL A 25 -33.21 34.33 0.91
N MET A 26 -32.73 35.57 0.83
CA MET A 26 -31.41 35.89 0.30
C MET A 26 -30.28 35.45 1.24
N ILE A 27 -30.44 35.54 2.55
CA ILE A 27 -29.46 35.06 3.55
C ILE A 27 -29.45 33.51 3.56
N GLY A 28 -30.59 32.85 3.38
CA GLY A 28 -30.69 31.39 3.25
C GLY A 28 -30.03 30.85 1.98
N MET A 29 -30.01 31.62 0.90
CA MET A 29 -29.41 31.20 -0.37
C MET A 29 -27.87 31.35 -0.43
N VAL A 30 -27.28 32.17 0.44
CA VAL A 30 -25.83 32.35 0.52
C VAL A 30 -25.18 31.33 1.46
N ALA A 31 -25.93 30.63 2.33
CA ALA A 31 -25.40 29.67 3.30
C ALA A 31 -25.23 28.25 2.78
N THR A 32 -25.63 27.94 1.53
CA THR A 32 -25.36 26.66 0.90
C THR A 32 -24.14 26.72 -0.03
N VAL A 33 -23.03 27.29 0.41
CA VAL A 33 -21.73 26.90 -0.15
C VAL A 33 -21.49 25.48 0.35
N ALA A 34 -21.92 24.51 -0.41
CA ALA A 34 -21.53 23.13 -0.25
C ALA A 34 -20.01 23.12 -0.19
N VAL A 35 -19.44 22.84 0.97
CA VAL A 35 -18.04 22.47 1.12
C VAL A 35 -17.92 21.17 0.33
N ALA A 36 -17.62 21.28 -0.97
CA ALA A 36 -17.27 20.16 -1.80
C ALA A 36 -15.99 19.58 -1.19
N THR A 37 -16.15 18.58 -0.35
CA THR A 37 -15.03 17.72 0.03
C THR A 37 -14.37 17.29 -1.27
N PRO A 38 -13.04 17.46 -1.44
CA PRO A 38 -12.39 17.02 -2.65
C PRO A 38 -12.66 15.52 -2.81
N ALA A 39 -13.53 15.17 -3.74
CA ALA A 39 -13.75 13.78 -4.12
C ALA A 39 -12.39 13.25 -4.55
N GLN A 40 -11.84 12.35 -3.75
CA GLN A 40 -10.58 11.70 -4.07
C GLN A 40 -10.80 10.96 -5.39
N ALA A 41 -10.17 11.47 -6.46
CA ALA A 41 -10.34 10.92 -7.79
C ALA A 41 -10.08 9.41 -7.74
N ALA A 42 -11.01 8.62 -8.29
CA ALA A 42 -10.86 7.17 -8.38
C ALA A 42 -9.51 6.82 -9.02
N PRO A 43 -8.83 5.75 -8.57
CA PRO A 43 -7.57 5.33 -9.16
C PRO A 43 -7.70 5.19 -10.66
N LYS A 44 -6.84 5.90 -11.41
CA LYS A 44 -6.88 5.88 -12.87
C LYS A 44 -6.31 4.57 -13.39
N TYR A 45 -7.02 3.90 -14.28
CA TYR A 45 -6.55 2.70 -14.96
C TYR A 45 -5.31 2.98 -15.81
N ALA A 46 -4.42 1.99 -15.92
CA ALA A 46 -3.40 1.88 -16.94
C ALA A 46 -3.11 0.40 -17.22
N GLY A 47 -2.87 0.04 -18.48
CA GLY A 47 -2.63 -1.34 -18.85
C GLY A 47 -1.70 -1.50 -20.05
N ILE A 48 -0.99 -2.63 -20.09
CA ILE A 48 -0.13 -3.01 -21.21
C ILE A 48 -0.03 -4.53 -21.29
N VAL A 49 0.13 -5.04 -22.51
CA VAL A 49 0.54 -6.42 -22.78
C VAL A 49 1.70 -6.39 -23.76
N ILE A 50 2.80 -7.02 -23.40
CA ILE A 50 4.01 -7.14 -24.22
C ILE A 50 4.25 -8.60 -24.55
N ASP A 51 4.56 -8.89 -25.81
CA ASP A 51 5.14 -10.16 -26.24
C ASP A 51 6.56 -10.28 -25.62
N ALA A 52 6.72 -11.20 -24.69
CA ALA A 52 7.96 -11.36 -23.92
C ALA A 52 9.08 -12.04 -24.73
N LYS A 53 8.84 -12.44 -25.98
CA LYS A 53 9.85 -12.98 -26.88
C LYS A 53 10.41 -11.97 -27.86
N THR A 54 9.59 -10.95 -28.23
CA THR A 54 9.94 -10.00 -29.28
C THR A 54 9.99 -8.55 -28.79
N GLY A 55 9.48 -8.27 -27.59
CA GLY A 55 9.32 -6.93 -27.07
C GLY A 55 8.16 -6.14 -27.69
N LYS A 56 7.42 -6.74 -28.64
CA LYS A 56 6.30 -6.07 -29.30
C LYS A 56 5.18 -5.76 -28.31
N VAL A 57 4.71 -4.51 -28.29
CA VAL A 57 3.53 -4.12 -27.55
C VAL A 57 2.30 -4.62 -28.28
N LEU A 58 1.51 -5.48 -27.63
CA LEU A 58 0.27 -6.05 -28.17
C LEU A 58 -0.96 -5.27 -27.77
N TYR A 59 -0.92 -4.63 -26.58
CA TYR A 59 -1.94 -3.76 -26.02
C TYR A 59 -1.31 -2.66 -25.19
N SER A 60 -1.88 -1.45 -25.23
CA SER A 60 -1.44 -0.31 -24.47
C SER A 60 -2.61 0.65 -24.23
N GLU A 61 -2.84 1.01 -22.97
CA GLU A 61 -3.80 2.02 -22.53
C GLU A 61 -3.19 2.76 -21.36
N ASP A 62 -2.97 4.06 -21.47
CA ASP A 62 -2.31 4.92 -20.48
C ASP A 62 -0.98 4.34 -19.94
N ALA A 63 -0.31 3.47 -20.70
CA ALA A 63 0.78 2.64 -20.25
C ALA A 63 1.99 3.43 -19.74
N ASP A 64 2.13 4.67 -20.16
CA ASP A 64 3.23 5.57 -19.81
C ASP A 64 2.82 6.63 -18.77
N GLN A 65 1.56 6.64 -18.33
CA GLN A 65 1.10 7.55 -17.30
C GLN A 65 1.60 7.12 -15.91
N LEU A 66 2.00 8.10 -15.10
CA LEU A 66 2.48 7.84 -13.74
C LEU A 66 1.36 7.27 -12.87
N ARG A 67 1.70 6.20 -12.16
CA ARG A 67 0.84 5.50 -11.21
C ARG A 67 1.65 5.12 -9.97
N TYR A 68 0.97 4.81 -8.88
CA TYR A 68 1.62 4.28 -7.68
C TYR A 68 1.80 2.76 -7.81
N PRO A 69 3.03 2.23 -7.60
CA PRO A 69 3.30 0.80 -7.74
C PRO A 69 2.62 -0.06 -6.67
N ALA A 70 2.39 0.47 -5.47
CA ALA A 70 2.04 -0.35 -4.30
C ALA A 70 3.03 -1.52 -4.15
N SER A 71 2.58 -2.71 -3.74
CA SER A 71 3.46 -3.87 -3.55
C SER A 71 4.08 -4.45 -4.83
N LEU A 72 3.83 -3.89 -6.02
CA LEU A 72 4.66 -4.19 -7.20
C LEU A 72 6.11 -3.76 -6.99
N THR A 73 6.36 -2.81 -6.10
CA THR A 73 7.69 -2.40 -5.63
C THR A 73 8.56 -3.60 -5.22
N LYS A 74 7.95 -4.60 -4.58
CA LYS A 74 8.63 -5.81 -4.14
C LYS A 74 9.23 -6.65 -5.29
N MET A 75 8.79 -6.42 -6.53
CA MET A 75 9.42 -7.02 -7.71
C MET A 75 10.86 -6.54 -7.89
N MET A 76 11.14 -5.24 -7.64
CA MET A 76 12.50 -4.71 -7.67
C MET A 76 13.32 -5.16 -6.45
N THR A 77 12.71 -5.28 -5.27
CA THR A 77 13.37 -5.86 -4.09
C THR A 77 13.81 -7.30 -4.37
N LEU A 78 12.94 -8.12 -4.97
CA LEU A 78 13.27 -9.47 -5.38
C LEU A 78 14.31 -9.51 -6.50
N TYR A 79 14.26 -8.58 -7.46
CA TYR A 79 15.27 -8.47 -8.52
C TYR A 79 16.68 -8.29 -7.92
N LEU A 80 16.85 -7.33 -7.00
CA LEU A 80 18.14 -7.08 -6.35
C LEU A 80 18.55 -8.23 -5.41
N THR A 81 17.59 -8.93 -4.81
CA THR A 81 17.86 -10.14 -4.02
C THR A 81 18.37 -11.26 -4.90
N PHE A 82 17.78 -11.49 -6.08
CA PHE A 82 18.25 -12.50 -7.05
C PHE A 82 19.63 -12.13 -7.60
N GLU A 83 19.88 -10.86 -7.85
CA GLU A 83 21.19 -10.37 -8.28
C GLU A 83 22.28 -10.64 -7.22
N ALA A 84 21.96 -10.45 -5.93
CA ALA A 84 22.88 -10.78 -4.84
C ALA A 84 23.12 -12.29 -4.68
N LEU A 85 22.09 -13.12 -4.91
CA LEU A 85 22.19 -14.59 -4.93
C LEU A 85 23.08 -15.07 -6.10
N GLU A 86 22.86 -14.54 -7.30
CA GLU A 86 23.63 -14.89 -8.51
C GLU A 86 25.10 -14.48 -8.39
N ALA A 87 25.36 -13.32 -7.77
CA ALA A 87 26.71 -12.84 -7.49
C ALA A 87 27.40 -13.60 -6.33
N GLY A 88 26.72 -14.57 -5.70
CA GLY A 88 27.25 -15.34 -4.58
C GLY A 88 27.42 -14.56 -3.27
N LYS A 89 26.94 -13.29 -3.19
CA LYS A 89 27.03 -12.44 -1.99
C LYS A 89 26.17 -12.97 -0.85
N ILE A 90 25.09 -13.64 -1.17
CA ILE A 90 24.18 -14.28 -0.23
C ILE A 90 23.78 -15.66 -0.77
N ARG A 91 23.24 -16.49 0.11
CA ARG A 91 22.68 -17.81 -0.22
C ARG A 91 21.23 -17.89 0.25
N LEU A 92 20.47 -18.84 -0.25
CA LEU A 92 19.06 -19.04 0.14
C LEU A 92 18.87 -19.25 1.65
N ASN A 93 19.84 -19.91 2.30
CA ASN A 93 19.85 -20.16 3.75
C ASN A 93 20.48 -19.02 4.58
N THR A 94 21.06 -17.98 3.95
CA THR A 94 21.61 -16.81 4.67
C THR A 94 20.53 -16.17 5.53
N ARG A 95 20.90 -15.80 6.77
CA ARG A 95 19.98 -15.23 7.76
C ARG A 95 19.81 -13.72 7.53
N VAL A 96 18.58 -13.29 7.39
CA VAL A 96 18.19 -11.87 7.27
C VAL A 96 17.69 -11.40 8.64
N PRO A 97 18.41 -10.50 9.32
CA PRO A 97 18.01 -9.99 10.63
C PRO A 97 16.85 -9.00 10.49
N PHE A 98 15.98 -8.94 11.52
CA PHE A 98 14.88 -7.99 11.60
C PHE A 98 15.19 -6.90 12.61
N SER A 99 15.40 -5.69 12.12
CA SER A 99 15.53 -4.48 12.91
C SER A 99 14.20 -4.10 13.58
N LYS A 100 14.23 -3.13 14.48
CA LYS A 100 13.01 -2.52 15.03
C LYS A 100 12.18 -1.86 13.93
N ASN A 101 12.83 -1.23 12.95
CA ASN A 101 12.16 -0.60 11.79
C ASN A 101 11.43 -1.65 10.95
N ALA A 102 12.11 -2.69 10.48
CA ALA A 102 11.49 -3.76 9.71
C ALA A 102 10.33 -4.44 10.46
N ALA A 103 10.50 -4.76 11.76
CA ALA A 103 9.46 -5.40 12.57
C ALA A 103 8.24 -4.49 12.81
N SER A 104 8.40 -3.16 12.79
CA SER A 104 7.31 -2.19 12.98
C SER A 104 6.46 -1.93 11.75
N GLU A 105 6.87 -2.44 10.58
CA GLU A 105 6.14 -2.23 9.34
C GLU A 105 4.66 -2.63 9.47
N PRO A 106 3.74 -1.82 8.89
CA PRO A 106 2.33 -2.16 8.92
C PRO A 106 2.02 -3.40 8.06
N PRO A 107 0.90 -4.09 8.30
CA PRO A 107 0.46 -5.23 7.49
C PRO A 107 0.33 -4.87 5.99
N THR A 108 0.53 -5.89 5.09
CA THR A 108 0.72 -7.32 5.38
C THR A 108 2.18 -7.64 5.75
N LYS A 109 2.39 -8.53 6.68
CA LYS A 109 3.72 -8.90 7.18
C LYS A 109 3.79 -10.37 7.64
N LEU A 110 5.00 -10.91 7.82
CA LEU A 110 5.23 -12.23 8.40
C LEU A 110 5.13 -12.21 9.93
N GLY A 111 5.43 -11.07 10.56
CA GLY A 111 5.39 -10.93 12.02
C GLY A 111 6.60 -11.56 12.72
N VAL A 112 7.80 -11.43 12.12
CA VAL A 112 9.03 -12.07 12.62
C VAL A 112 9.48 -11.49 13.98
N GLY A 113 9.25 -10.18 14.21
CA GLY A 113 9.66 -9.49 15.43
C GLY A 113 11.11 -9.03 15.42
N THR A 114 11.39 -7.99 16.23
CA THR A 114 12.72 -7.38 16.36
C THR A 114 13.74 -8.36 16.95
N GLY A 115 14.96 -8.36 16.42
CA GLY A 115 16.07 -9.19 16.87
C GLY A 115 16.03 -10.64 16.38
N ASN A 116 14.92 -11.07 15.78
CA ASN A 116 14.82 -12.36 15.12
C ASN A 116 15.36 -12.30 13.69
N SER A 117 15.48 -13.45 13.04
CA SER A 117 15.93 -13.55 11.66
C SER A 117 15.23 -14.70 10.93
N ILE A 118 15.11 -14.59 9.62
CA ILE A 118 14.62 -15.65 8.73
C ILE A 118 15.62 -15.89 7.60
N THR A 119 15.48 -16.96 6.84
CA THR A 119 16.34 -17.18 5.68
C THR A 119 15.94 -16.25 4.53
N VAL A 120 16.88 -15.98 3.61
CA VAL A 120 16.60 -15.25 2.35
C VAL A 120 15.44 -15.91 1.60
N GLU A 121 15.40 -17.24 1.52
CA GLU A 121 14.32 -17.97 0.86
C GLU A 121 12.96 -17.72 1.54
N GLN A 122 12.90 -17.78 2.87
CA GLN A 122 11.67 -17.46 3.61
C GLN A 122 11.23 -16.00 3.40
N ALA A 123 12.18 -15.07 3.33
CA ALA A 123 11.88 -13.68 3.04
C ALA A 123 11.31 -13.54 1.61
N MET A 124 11.94 -14.14 0.59
CA MET A 124 11.46 -14.13 -0.80
C MET A 124 10.04 -14.72 -0.91
N LEU A 125 9.79 -15.88 -0.29
CA LEU A 125 8.47 -16.51 -0.26
C LEU A 125 7.43 -15.61 0.44
N GLY A 126 7.85 -14.94 1.53
CA GLY A 126 7.02 -13.94 2.22
C GLY A 126 6.65 -12.74 1.33
N LEU A 127 7.60 -12.22 0.54
CA LEU A 127 7.34 -11.13 -0.41
C LEU A 127 6.36 -11.56 -1.52
N ILE A 128 6.51 -12.76 -2.04
CA ILE A 128 5.73 -13.28 -3.17
C ILE A 128 4.31 -13.62 -2.75
N THR A 129 4.14 -14.38 -1.68
CA THR A 129 2.84 -14.89 -1.24
C THR A 129 2.10 -13.91 -0.33
N ARG A 130 2.66 -13.59 0.85
CA ARG A 130 2.07 -12.70 1.85
C ARG A 130 2.16 -11.23 1.44
N SER A 131 3.05 -10.88 0.51
CA SER A 131 3.41 -9.49 0.22
C SER A 131 4.01 -8.77 1.44
N ALA A 132 4.80 -9.49 2.24
CA ALA A 132 5.29 -9.10 3.56
C ALA A 132 6.12 -7.81 3.51
N ASN A 133 5.65 -6.76 4.20
CA ASN A 133 6.34 -5.47 4.28
C ASN A 133 7.58 -5.57 5.15
N ASP A 134 7.45 -6.19 6.32
CA ASP A 134 8.54 -6.42 7.27
C ASP A 134 9.73 -7.18 6.66
N ALA A 135 9.46 -8.26 5.93
CA ALA A 135 10.50 -9.02 5.24
C ALA A 135 11.14 -8.23 4.09
N SER A 136 10.37 -7.36 3.43
CA SER A 136 10.87 -6.50 2.35
C SER A 136 11.84 -5.44 2.89
N THR A 137 11.48 -4.77 3.99
CA THR A 137 12.32 -3.78 4.66
C THR A 137 13.56 -4.45 5.28
N ALA A 138 13.41 -5.63 5.89
CA ALA A 138 14.55 -6.39 6.42
C ALA A 138 15.57 -6.77 5.31
N LEU A 139 15.11 -7.24 4.14
CA LEU A 139 15.97 -7.48 2.99
C LEU A 139 16.65 -6.20 2.50
N ALA A 140 15.92 -5.08 2.47
CA ALA A 140 16.48 -3.80 2.06
C ALA A 140 17.59 -3.30 2.99
N GLU A 141 17.38 -3.39 4.30
CA GLU A 141 18.38 -3.05 5.30
C GLU A 141 19.60 -3.98 5.21
N PHE A 142 19.37 -5.28 5.07
CA PHE A 142 20.41 -6.28 4.96
C PHE A 142 21.27 -6.10 3.71
N LEU A 143 20.66 -5.90 2.54
CA LEU A 143 21.34 -5.76 1.26
C LEU A 143 21.91 -4.35 1.02
N GLY A 144 21.21 -3.34 1.50
CA GLY A 144 21.52 -1.93 1.23
C GLY A 144 22.20 -1.19 2.39
N GLY A 145 22.25 -1.78 3.58
CA GLY A 145 22.71 -1.12 4.80
C GLY A 145 21.64 -0.22 5.45
N SER A 146 20.73 0.34 4.65
CA SER A 146 19.50 1.01 5.11
C SER A 146 18.43 0.96 4.02
N GLU A 147 17.14 1.07 4.40
CA GLU A 147 16.05 1.08 3.43
C GLU A 147 16.14 2.26 2.47
N GLU A 148 16.52 3.46 2.92
CA GLU A 148 16.69 4.64 2.07
C GLU A 148 17.80 4.46 1.04
N ARG A 149 18.94 3.89 1.46
CA ARG A 149 20.02 3.58 0.52
C ARG A 149 19.58 2.53 -0.48
N PHE A 150 18.89 1.48 -0.03
CA PHE A 150 18.36 0.45 -0.90
C PHE A 150 17.34 1.01 -1.91
N ALA A 151 16.45 1.91 -1.50
CA ALA A 151 15.50 2.58 -2.39
C ALA A 151 16.21 3.42 -3.49
N ARG A 152 17.36 4.05 -3.17
CA ARG A 152 18.20 4.69 -4.17
C ARG A 152 18.80 3.68 -5.15
N ILE A 153 19.30 2.55 -4.66
CA ILE A 153 19.82 1.43 -5.47
C ILE A 153 18.70 0.88 -6.39
N MET A 154 17.49 0.66 -5.86
CA MET A 154 16.33 0.25 -6.65
C MET A 154 16.03 1.22 -7.79
N THR A 155 16.11 2.54 -7.53
CA THR A 155 15.85 3.57 -8.54
C THR A 155 16.95 3.59 -9.60
N GLN A 156 18.21 3.45 -9.23
CA GLN A 156 19.35 3.35 -10.16
C GLN A 156 19.21 2.08 -11.02
N LYS A 157 18.89 0.93 -10.41
CA LYS A 157 18.65 -0.32 -11.15
C LYS A 157 17.46 -0.17 -12.11
N ALA A 158 16.38 0.51 -11.71
CA ALA A 158 15.27 0.81 -12.60
C ALA A 158 15.75 1.59 -13.84
N ARG A 159 16.58 2.62 -13.67
CA ARG A 159 17.17 3.39 -14.80
C ARG A 159 18.00 2.47 -15.70
N ALA A 160 18.87 1.63 -15.12
CA ALA A 160 19.71 0.69 -15.85
C ALA A 160 18.88 -0.32 -16.67
N LEU A 161 17.71 -0.73 -16.17
CA LEU A 161 16.76 -1.58 -16.89
C LEU A 161 15.91 -0.81 -17.91
N GLY A 162 16.10 0.52 -18.06
CA GLY A 162 15.31 1.36 -18.94
C GLY A 162 13.90 1.69 -18.42
N MET A 163 13.66 1.57 -17.12
CA MET A 163 12.45 2.02 -16.43
C MET A 163 12.56 3.52 -16.11
N THR A 164 12.50 4.35 -17.14
CA THR A 164 12.87 5.77 -17.07
C THR A 164 11.92 6.64 -16.26
N ARG A 165 10.71 6.15 -15.99
CA ARG A 165 9.66 6.87 -15.26
C ARG A 165 9.33 6.25 -13.89
N THR A 166 10.22 5.40 -13.36
CA THR A 166 10.04 4.76 -12.06
C THR A 166 11.00 5.33 -11.03
N VAL A 167 10.47 5.67 -9.86
CA VAL A 167 11.22 6.11 -8.67
C VAL A 167 10.75 5.31 -7.47
N TYR A 168 11.70 4.70 -6.75
CA TYR A 168 11.45 4.00 -5.49
C TYR A 168 11.87 4.87 -4.30
N ARG A 169 11.10 4.79 -3.19
CA ARG A 169 11.34 5.49 -1.93
C ARG A 169 11.37 4.56 -0.71
N ASN A 170 10.87 3.35 -0.88
CA ASN A 170 10.94 2.26 0.08
C ASN A 170 11.01 0.92 -0.66
N ALA A 171 11.26 -0.16 0.07
CA ALA A 171 11.40 -1.50 -0.50
C ALA A 171 10.09 -2.28 -0.62
N ASN A 172 9.05 -1.84 0.09
CA ASN A 172 7.82 -2.61 0.33
C ASN A 172 6.61 -2.11 -0.49
N GLY A 173 6.59 -0.85 -0.92
CA GLY A 173 5.50 -0.26 -1.70
C GLY A 173 4.42 0.41 -0.86
N LEU A 174 4.70 0.69 0.41
CA LEU A 174 3.84 1.51 1.25
C LEU A 174 3.70 2.92 0.67
N PRO A 175 2.62 3.63 1.00
CA PRO A 175 2.33 4.94 0.43
C PRO A 175 3.46 5.96 0.58
N ASN A 176 3.89 6.49 -0.54
CA ASN A 176 4.81 7.63 -0.65
C ASN A 176 4.49 8.34 -1.96
N THR A 177 4.18 9.64 -1.91
CA THR A 177 3.76 10.41 -3.09
C THR A 177 4.85 10.55 -4.15
N ALA A 178 6.13 10.46 -3.76
CA ALA A 178 7.28 10.50 -4.67
C ALA A 178 7.67 9.10 -5.21
N GLN A 179 6.99 8.02 -4.80
CA GLN A 179 7.19 6.67 -5.30
C GLN A 179 6.22 6.41 -6.45
N VAL A 180 6.71 6.43 -7.67
CA VAL A 180 5.90 6.33 -8.88
C VAL A 180 6.47 5.33 -9.87
N THR A 181 5.62 4.87 -10.77
CA THR A 181 5.96 3.95 -11.87
C THR A 181 5.00 4.12 -13.05
N THR A 182 5.21 3.36 -14.11
CA THR A 182 4.28 3.22 -15.24
C THR A 182 3.97 1.75 -15.52
N ALA A 183 2.90 1.45 -16.24
CA ALA A 183 2.60 0.07 -16.64
C ALA A 183 3.70 -0.49 -17.55
N ARG A 184 4.27 0.33 -18.43
CA ARG A 184 5.38 -0.06 -19.30
C ARG A 184 6.64 -0.42 -18.49
N ASP A 185 7.01 0.39 -17.51
CA ASP A 185 8.17 0.14 -16.68
C ASP A 185 8.01 -1.16 -15.87
N GLN A 186 6.80 -1.40 -15.33
CA GLN A 186 6.51 -2.64 -14.61
C GLN A 186 6.52 -3.88 -15.51
N ALA A 187 6.08 -3.75 -16.77
CA ALA A 187 6.19 -4.82 -17.75
C ALA A 187 7.67 -5.12 -18.09
N ARG A 188 8.50 -4.07 -18.22
CA ARG A 188 9.94 -4.22 -18.41
C ARG A 188 10.58 -5.00 -17.26
N LEU A 189 10.26 -4.65 -16.02
CA LEU A 189 10.75 -5.37 -14.84
C LEU A 189 10.28 -6.83 -14.82
N GLY A 190 9.03 -7.10 -15.21
CA GLY A 190 8.50 -8.46 -15.33
C GLY A 190 9.26 -9.31 -16.37
N ILE A 191 9.61 -8.71 -17.51
CA ILE A 191 10.44 -9.35 -18.54
C ILE A 191 11.87 -9.58 -18.00
N ALA A 192 12.48 -8.56 -17.39
CA ALA A 192 13.83 -8.64 -16.83
C ALA A 192 13.96 -9.74 -15.77
N LEU A 193 12.99 -9.86 -14.85
CA LEU A 193 12.98 -10.93 -13.84
C LEU A 193 13.01 -12.33 -14.47
N ARG A 194 12.23 -12.54 -15.52
CA ARG A 194 12.20 -13.83 -16.22
C ARG A 194 13.49 -14.11 -16.98
N GLN A 195 14.01 -13.08 -17.62
CA GLN A 195 15.11 -13.18 -18.55
C GLN A 195 16.46 -13.31 -17.83
N HIS A 196 16.67 -12.50 -16.79
CA HIS A 196 17.94 -12.44 -16.07
C HIS A 196 18.07 -13.54 -15.00
N PHE A 197 16.94 -14.00 -14.43
CA PHE A 197 16.95 -14.94 -13.30
C PHE A 197 16.03 -16.16 -13.53
N PRO A 198 16.20 -16.92 -14.64
CA PRO A 198 15.35 -18.07 -14.94
C PRO A 198 15.38 -19.12 -13.83
N GLN A 199 16.51 -19.29 -13.13
CA GLN A 199 16.70 -20.23 -12.01
C GLN A 199 15.85 -19.86 -10.77
N TYR A 200 15.56 -18.56 -10.53
CA TYR A 200 14.74 -18.09 -9.41
C TYR A 200 13.32 -17.76 -9.82
N TYR A 201 13.03 -17.69 -11.11
CA TYR A 201 11.73 -17.23 -11.59
C TYR A 201 10.57 -18.12 -11.14
N SER A 202 10.80 -19.41 -10.96
CA SER A 202 9.81 -20.39 -10.50
C SER A 202 9.19 -20.04 -9.12
N TYR A 203 9.87 -19.27 -8.29
CA TYR A 203 9.33 -18.80 -7.01
C TYR A 203 8.04 -17.99 -7.19
N PHE A 204 7.87 -17.23 -8.29
CA PHE A 204 6.67 -16.47 -8.56
C PHE A 204 5.41 -17.31 -8.81
N SER A 205 5.58 -18.60 -9.10
CA SER A 205 4.46 -19.54 -9.27
C SER A 205 4.03 -20.23 -7.98
N VAL A 206 4.72 -19.97 -6.87
CA VAL A 206 4.36 -20.52 -5.55
C VAL A 206 3.03 -19.95 -5.07
N ARG A 207 2.05 -20.83 -4.87
CA ARG A 207 0.69 -20.48 -4.47
C ARG A 207 0.53 -20.36 -2.95
N SER A 208 1.33 -21.09 -2.19
CA SER A 208 1.37 -21.04 -0.74
C SER A 208 2.71 -21.54 -0.22
N PHE A 209 3.09 -21.12 1.00
CA PHE A 209 4.25 -21.69 1.67
C PHE A 209 3.99 -21.84 3.17
N ARG A 210 4.74 -22.73 3.82
CA ARG A 210 4.66 -22.94 5.26
C ARG A 210 5.65 -22.06 5.98
N PHE A 211 5.15 -21.20 6.88
CA PHE A 211 5.97 -20.36 7.74
C PHE A 211 5.66 -20.66 9.19
N GLY A 212 6.60 -21.27 9.91
CA GLY A 212 6.33 -21.81 11.25
C GLY A 212 5.19 -22.83 11.21
N LYS A 213 4.15 -22.61 12.00
CA LYS A 213 2.95 -23.46 12.07
C LYS A 213 1.87 -23.06 11.06
N GLN A 214 2.03 -21.96 10.34
CA GLN A 214 1.00 -21.42 9.45
C GLN A 214 1.28 -21.76 7.98
N THR A 215 0.24 -22.05 7.21
CA THR A 215 0.29 -22.06 5.75
C THR A 215 -0.20 -20.72 5.25
N ILE A 216 0.66 -20.01 4.53
CA ILE A 216 0.40 -18.68 3.97
C ILE A 216 0.02 -18.85 2.50
N ASN A 217 -1.18 -18.44 2.13
CA ASN A 217 -1.67 -18.47 0.76
C ASN A 217 -1.31 -17.18 0.01
N GLY A 218 -1.01 -17.31 -1.28
CA GLY A 218 -0.66 -16.18 -2.15
C GLY A 218 -1.88 -15.37 -2.59
N HIS A 219 -1.64 -14.10 -2.89
CA HIS A 219 -2.68 -13.16 -3.36
C HIS A 219 -2.94 -13.21 -4.87
N ASN A 220 -2.12 -13.93 -5.66
CA ASN A 220 -2.28 -14.02 -7.11
C ASN A 220 -3.27 -15.14 -7.48
N ARG A 221 -4.53 -14.79 -7.64
CA ARG A 221 -5.63 -15.73 -7.96
C ARG A 221 -5.59 -16.26 -9.40
N LEU A 222 -4.73 -15.74 -10.27
CA LEU A 222 -4.58 -16.24 -11.63
C LEU A 222 -3.71 -17.49 -11.70
N LEU A 223 -2.82 -17.69 -10.73
CA LEU A 223 -2.02 -18.90 -10.61
C LEU A 223 -2.91 -20.14 -10.46
N GLY A 224 -2.77 -21.08 -11.39
CA GLY A 224 -3.56 -22.31 -11.44
C GLY A 224 -5.01 -22.13 -11.92
N SER A 225 -5.50 -20.88 -12.14
CA SER A 225 -6.85 -20.62 -12.68
C SER A 225 -6.84 -20.08 -14.12
N VAL A 226 -5.69 -19.64 -14.60
CA VAL A 226 -5.50 -19.21 -16.01
C VAL A 226 -4.34 -20.01 -16.60
N ARG A 227 -4.59 -20.66 -17.72
CA ARG A 227 -3.57 -21.51 -18.39
C ARG A 227 -2.32 -20.70 -18.72
N GLY A 228 -1.18 -21.24 -18.33
CA GLY A 228 0.13 -20.66 -18.60
C GLY A 228 0.56 -19.51 -17.69
N VAL A 229 -0.29 -19.01 -16.79
CA VAL A 229 0.11 -18.00 -15.80
C VAL A 229 1.08 -18.60 -14.80
N ASP A 230 2.24 -17.97 -14.65
CA ASP A 230 3.37 -18.42 -13.82
C ASP A 230 3.97 -17.31 -12.91
N GLY A 231 3.27 -16.20 -12.78
CA GLY A 231 3.66 -15.06 -11.91
C GLY A 231 2.82 -13.82 -12.21
N ILE A 232 3.14 -12.62 -11.67
CA ILE A 232 4.33 -12.30 -10.88
C ILE A 232 3.91 -11.71 -9.53
N LYS A 233 3.20 -10.54 -9.52
CA LYS A 233 2.93 -9.82 -8.26
C LYS A 233 1.65 -9.00 -8.32
N THR A 234 0.92 -9.00 -7.21
CA THR A 234 -0.22 -8.12 -6.93
C THR A 234 0.21 -6.93 -6.08
N GLY A 235 -0.55 -5.84 -6.13
CA GLY A 235 -0.36 -4.68 -5.27
C GLY A 235 -1.68 -3.95 -5.02
N TYR A 236 -1.80 -3.33 -3.85
CA TYR A 236 -2.93 -2.48 -3.51
C TYR A 236 -2.52 -1.39 -2.52
N THR A 237 -2.94 -0.18 -2.78
CA THR A 237 -3.09 0.91 -1.81
C THR A 237 -4.33 1.70 -2.19
N ARG A 238 -4.89 2.47 -1.28
CA ARG A 238 -6.05 3.34 -1.58
C ARG A 238 -5.78 4.24 -2.80
N ALA A 239 -4.59 4.82 -2.86
CA ALA A 239 -4.20 5.74 -3.96
C ALA A 239 -3.90 5.04 -5.28
N SER A 240 -3.34 3.81 -5.24
CA SER A 240 -3.01 3.06 -6.46
C SER A 240 -4.20 2.33 -7.07
N GLY A 241 -5.21 1.97 -6.27
CA GLY A 241 -6.14 0.91 -6.64
C GLY A 241 -5.47 -0.47 -6.70
N TYR A 242 -6.13 -1.45 -7.28
CA TYR A 242 -5.63 -2.82 -7.38
C TYR A 242 -4.73 -3.00 -8.60
N ASN A 243 -3.49 -3.39 -8.36
CA ASN A 243 -2.46 -3.57 -9.37
C ASN A 243 -2.12 -5.07 -9.55
N LEU A 244 -1.66 -5.43 -10.76
CA LEU A 244 -1.18 -6.78 -11.07
C LEU A 244 -0.18 -6.72 -12.22
N VAL A 245 0.96 -7.37 -12.04
CA VAL A 245 1.84 -7.80 -13.13
C VAL A 245 1.71 -9.29 -13.27
N THR A 246 1.42 -9.76 -14.47
CA THR A 246 1.26 -11.18 -14.77
C THR A 246 2.17 -11.57 -15.92
N SER A 247 2.80 -12.72 -15.81
CA SER A 247 3.44 -13.40 -16.90
C SER A 247 2.68 -14.69 -17.22
N ALA A 248 2.62 -15.03 -18.50
CA ALA A 248 2.00 -16.26 -18.96
C ALA A 248 2.77 -16.86 -20.14
N VAL A 249 2.94 -18.18 -20.11
CA VAL A 249 3.57 -18.97 -21.17
C VAL A 249 2.63 -20.10 -21.59
N ALA A 250 2.26 -20.15 -22.86
CA ALA A 250 1.43 -21.20 -23.43
C ALA A 250 1.66 -21.35 -24.92
N ASP A 251 1.63 -22.59 -25.41
CA ASP A 251 1.71 -22.93 -26.85
C ASP A 251 2.94 -22.30 -27.57
N GLY A 252 4.07 -22.27 -26.88
CA GLY A 252 5.30 -21.65 -27.38
C GLY A 252 5.29 -20.13 -27.44
N ARG A 253 4.28 -19.45 -26.85
CA ARG A 253 4.16 -18.00 -26.74
C ARG A 253 4.40 -17.55 -25.31
N SER A 254 4.84 -16.31 -25.13
CA SER A 254 5.08 -15.72 -23.81
C SER A 254 4.62 -14.25 -23.81
N VAL A 255 3.85 -13.85 -22.82
CA VAL A 255 3.42 -12.47 -22.63
C VAL A 255 3.64 -12.00 -21.20
N VAL A 256 3.91 -10.71 -21.06
CA VAL A 256 3.83 -10.01 -19.77
C VAL A 256 2.73 -8.96 -19.86
N GLY A 257 1.74 -9.06 -18.97
CA GLY A 257 0.64 -8.13 -18.84
C GLY A 257 0.71 -7.33 -17.55
N VAL A 258 0.31 -6.06 -17.59
CA VAL A 258 0.19 -5.18 -16.43
C VAL A 258 -1.18 -4.53 -16.40
N VAL A 259 -1.80 -4.53 -15.24
CA VAL A 259 -3.02 -3.76 -14.91
C VAL A 259 -2.71 -2.94 -13.67
N LEU A 260 -2.87 -1.62 -13.76
CA LEU A 260 -2.76 -0.68 -12.65
C LEU A 260 -4.11 0.01 -12.46
N GLY A 261 -4.46 0.36 -11.23
CA GLY A 261 -5.64 1.16 -10.93
C GLY A 261 -6.98 0.41 -11.02
N GLY A 262 -6.99 -0.90 -10.87
CA GLY A 262 -8.24 -1.67 -10.82
C GLY A 262 -9.14 -1.23 -9.67
N ARG A 263 -10.46 -1.20 -9.88
CA ARG A 263 -11.46 -0.79 -8.87
C ARG A 263 -11.61 -1.81 -7.73
N SER A 264 -11.40 -3.08 -8.02
CA SER A 264 -11.39 -4.18 -7.04
C SER A 264 -10.41 -5.27 -7.47
N GLY A 265 -10.07 -6.18 -6.55
CA GLY A 265 -9.25 -7.34 -6.86
C GLY A 265 -9.89 -8.23 -7.95
N ALA A 266 -11.20 -8.43 -7.87
CA ALA A 266 -11.95 -9.20 -8.87
C ALA A 266 -11.96 -8.52 -10.24
N ALA A 267 -12.20 -7.21 -10.30
CA ALA A 267 -12.19 -6.45 -11.56
C ALA A 267 -10.80 -6.45 -12.20
N ARG A 268 -9.73 -6.28 -11.41
CA ARG A 268 -8.33 -6.38 -11.85
C ARG A 268 -8.02 -7.75 -12.46
N ASP A 269 -8.42 -8.83 -11.77
CA ASP A 269 -8.18 -10.20 -12.22
C ASP A 269 -8.97 -10.52 -13.48
N GLN A 270 -10.24 -10.06 -13.56
CA GLN A 270 -11.06 -10.21 -14.76
C GLN A 270 -10.45 -9.48 -15.95
N GLN A 271 -9.98 -8.24 -15.76
CA GLN A 271 -9.32 -7.48 -16.82
C GLN A 271 -8.06 -8.20 -17.30
N MET A 272 -7.23 -8.72 -16.42
CA MET A 272 -6.03 -9.45 -16.79
C MET A 272 -6.37 -10.76 -17.55
N ARG A 273 -7.41 -11.50 -17.14
CA ARG A 273 -7.90 -12.67 -17.89
C ARG A 273 -8.31 -12.30 -19.33
N LYS A 274 -9.07 -11.21 -19.48
CA LYS A 274 -9.47 -10.70 -20.81
C LYS A 274 -8.24 -10.36 -21.66
N LEU A 275 -7.25 -9.66 -21.09
CA LEU A 275 -6.02 -9.30 -21.78
C LEU A 275 -5.21 -10.52 -22.21
N ILE A 276 -5.01 -11.50 -21.32
CA ILE A 276 -4.29 -12.73 -21.67
C ILE A 276 -5.02 -13.49 -22.77
N ALA A 277 -6.33 -13.67 -22.65
CA ALA A 277 -7.14 -14.39 -23.65
C ALA A 277 -7.07 -13.72 -25.03
N ALA A 278 -7.14 -12.38 -25.09
CA ALA A 278 -7.15 -11.62 -26.33
C ALA A 278 -5.75 -11.53 -27.00
N TYR A 279 -4.67 -11.48 -26.20
CA TYR A 279 -3.35 -11.14 -26.72
C TYR A 279 -2.33 -12.27 -26.70
N MET A 280 -2.51 -13.33 -25.89
CA MET A 280 -1.67 -14.53 -25.98
C MET A 280 -1.67 -15.17 -27.40
N PRO A 281 -2.81 -15.31 -28.11
CA PRO A 281 -2.80 -15.85 -29.47
C PRO A 281 -2.04 -14.96 -30.47
N LYS A 282 -1.92 -13.66 -30.20
CA LYS A 282 -1.23 -12.68 -31.05
C LYS A 282 0.26 -12.56 -30.80
N ALA A 283 0.78 -13.17 -29.69
CA ALA A 283 2.18 -13.20 -29.37
C ALA A 283 2.93 -14.19 -30.30
N SER A 284 4.21 -13.93 -30.52
CA SER A 284 5.07 -14.74 -31.38
C SER A 284 5.40 -16.08 -30.74
N ARG A 285 5.48 -17.11 -31.55
CA ARG A 285 6.11 -18.39 -31.17
C ARG A 285 7.62 -18.35 -31.33
N ARG A 286 8.14 -17.43 -32.16
CA ARG A 286 9.56 -17.26 -32.46
C ARG A 286 10.13 -16.06 -31.73
N GLY A 287 11.43 -16.03 -31.51
CA GLY A 287 12.12 -15.00 -30.75
C GLY A 287 12.61 -15.57 -29.41
N GLY A 288 13.21 -14.74 -28.56
CA GLY A 288 13.79 -15.15 -27.26
C GLY A 288 15.22 -14.68 -27.06
N GLY A 289 15.60 -13.55 -27.69
CA GLY A 289 16.84 -12.85 -27.35
C GLY A 289 16.67 -11.97 -26.11
N ASP A 290 17.78 -11.37 -25.68
CA ASP A 290 17.83 -10.47 -24.52
C ASP A 290 17.15 -9.13 -24.86
N LEU A 291 15.88 -9.01 -24.47
CA LEU A 291 15.09 -7.80 -24.67
C LEU A 291 15.46 -6.67 -23.71
N ILE A 292 15.98 -7.03 -22.56
CA ILE A 292 16.41 -6.10 -21.51
C ILE A 292 17.88 -6.41 -21.23
N ALA A 293 18.75 -5.43 -21.43
CA ALA A 293 20.16 -5.60 -21.13
C ALA A 293 20.39 -5.75 -19.62
N GLN A 294 21.18 -6.72 -19.23
CA GLN A 294 21.65 -6.86 -17.86
C GLN A 294 22.89 -5.97 -17.70
N THR A 295 22.72 -4.85 -17.03
CA THR A 295 23.82 -3.92 -16.77
C THR A 295 24.48 -4.25 -15.44
N LYS A 296 25.83 -4.36 -15.46
CA LYS A 296 26.63 -4.60 -14.24
C LYS A 296 26.87 -3.32 -13.43
N ASP A 297 26.42 -2.18 -13.92
CA ASP A 297 26.72 -0.83 -13.36
C ASP A 297 25.80 -0.40 -12.21
N ALA A 298 25.20 -1.33 -11.48
CA ALA A 298 24.44 -0.99 -10.28
C ALA A 298 25.38 -0.83 -9.08
N PRO A 299 25.08 0.10 -8.16
CA PRO A 299 25.87 0.26 -6.95
C PRO A 299 25.95 -1.05 -6.16
N THR A 300 27.12 -1.31 -5.62
CA THR A 300 27.42 -2.55 -4.88
C THR A 300 26.51 -2.67 -3.66
N LEU A 301 25.81 -3.80 -3.56
CA LEU A 301 25.11 -4.21 -2.35
C LEU A 301 26.15 -4.51 -1.25
N THR A 302 25.85 -4.19 0.00
CA THR A 302 26.79 -4.28 1.14
C THR A 302 26.79 -5.65 1.82
N ALA A 303 25.79 -6.51 1.54
CA ALA A 303 25.73 -7.83 2.16
C ALA A 303 26.83 -8.74 1.60
N GLU A 304 27.73 -9.15 2.49
CA GLU A 304 28.62 -10.29 2.30
C GLU A 304 28.06 -11.44 3.15
N ALA A 305 28.15 -12.66 2.63
CA ALA A 305 27.77 -13.85 3.38
C ALA A 305 28.80 -14.06 4.51
N ASP A 306 28.46 -13.65 5.72
CA ASP A 306 29.25 -13.93 6.90
C ASP A 306 29.10 -15.42 7.23
N ASP A 307 30.10 -16.22 6.82
CA ASP A 307 30.31 -17.56 7.35
C ASP A 307 30.68 -17.38 8.82
N THR A 308 29.78 -17.78 9.70
CA THR A 308 29.94 -17.77 11.16
C THR A 308 31.31 -18.33 11.56
N ARG A 309 32.29 -17.46 11.70
CA ARG A 309 33.49 -17.68 12.52
C ARG A 309 33.62 -16.53 13.51
N THR A 310 33.31 -16.89 14.75
CA THR A 310 33.79 -16.31 16.01
C THR A 310 34.42 -14.93 15.89
N LEU A 311 33.66 -13.91 16.29
CA LEU A 311 34.21 -12.62 16.72
C LEU A 311 34.97 -12.83 18.04
N THR A 312 36.24 -13.19 17.96
CA THR A 312 37.23 -12.87 19.02
C THR A 312 37.90 -11.58 18.59
N ALA A 313 37.86 -10.64 19.52
CA ALA A 313 38.45 -9.33 19.42
C ALA A 313 39.93 -9.39 19.02
N GLU A 314 40.27 -8.68 17.93
CA GLU A 314 41.63 -8.16 17.74
C GLU A 314 41.55 -6.76 17.14
N VAL A 315 41.30 -5.80 18.02
CA VAL A 315 41.58 -4.39 17.76
C VAL A 315 43.02 -4.16 18.23
N ALA A 316 43.97 -4.21 17.32
CA ALA A 316 45.25 -3.53 17.51
C ALA A 316 46.00 -3.33 16.20
N SER A 317 46.13 -2.04 15.85
CA SER A 317 47.25 -1.39 15.20
C SER A 317 47.78 -1.94 13.85
N LYS A 318 47.49 -1.16 12.78
CA LYS A 318 48.58 -0.56 11.96
C LYS A 318 48.03 0.60 11.12
N ALA A 319 48.14 1.79 11.68
CA ALA A 319 48.14 3.02 10.89
C ALA A 319 49.47 3.06 10.11
N THR A 320 49.38 2.91 8.77
CA THR A 320 50.47 3.27 7.89
C THR A 320 50.02 4.48 7.10
N THR A 321 50.50 5.64 7.48
CA THR A 321 50.41 6.91 6.75
C THR A 321 51.15 6.78 5.44
N ALA A 322 50.43 6.78 4.33
CA ALA A 322 50.99 7.12 3.04
C ALA A 322 50.39 8.46 2.61
N SER A 323 51.17 9.51 2.79
CA SER A 323 50.93 10.84 2.22
C SER A 323 51.07 10.73 0.70
N VAL A 324 49.99 10.88 -0.04
CA VAL A 324 50.02 11.19 -1.46
C VAL A 324 49.69 12.69 -1.59
N SER A 325 50.73 13.52 -1.68
CA SER A 325 50.67 14.88 -2.11
C SER A 325 50.54 14.91 -3.65
N GLY A 326 49.31 15.04 -4.11
CA GLY A 326 48.98 15.34 -5.48
C GLY A 326 48.02 16.52 -5.50
N THR A 327 48.52 17.70 -5.78
CA THR A 327 47.69 18.88 -6.07
C THR A 327 46.87 18.61 -7.32
N LEU A 328 45.54 18.44 -7.15
CA LEU A 328 44.58 18.48 -8.25
C LEU A 328 44.37 19.95 -8.62
N ASP A 329 44.99 20.39 -9.71
CA ASP A 329 44.67 21.66 -10.37
C ASP A 329 43.26 21.56 -10.94
N LEU A 330 42.32 22.17 -10.26
CA LEU A 330 40.97 22.41 -10.79
C LEU A 330 41.00 23.72 -11.60
N PRO A 331 40.41 23.77 -12.80
CA PRO A 331 40.34 25.01 -13.56
C PRO A 331 39.50 26.04 -12.81
N GLU A 332 40.05 27.23 -12.61
CA GLU A 332 39.45 28.38 -11.92
C GLU A 332 38.16 28.92 -12.57
N ASN A 333 37.79 28.49 -13.76
CA ASN A 333 36.61 28.96 -14.49
C ASN A 333 35.85 27.80 -15.14
N GLY A 334 34.96 27.15 -14.35
CA GLY A 334 33.90 26.27 -14.85
C GLY A 334 32.59 27.03 -15.08
N PRO A 335 31.71 26.58 -16.01
CA PRO A 335 30.43 27.26 -16.25
C PRO A 335 29.58 27.24 -14.98
N VAL A 336 29.28 28.43 -14.44
CA VAL A 336 28.44 28.62 -13.26
C VAL A 336 26.99 28.41 -13.69
N PRO A 337 26.22 27.50 -13.05
CA PRO A 337 24.78 27.35 -13.34
C PRO A 337 24.05 28.66 -13.01
N THR A 338 23.30 29.20 -13.97
CA THR A 338 22.61 30.51 -13.88
C THR A 338 21.34 30.50 -13.02
N TYR A 339 21.06 29.41 -12.27
CA TYR A 339 19.97 29.36 -11.29
C TYR A 339 20.53 29.41 -9.88
N ARG A 340 20.63 30.61 -9.31
CA ARG A 340 20.78 30.79 -7.86
C ARG A 340 19.44 30.66 -7.21
N TYR A 341 19.29 29.66 -6.33
CA TYR A 341 18.24 29.66 -5.35
C TYR A 341 18.36 30.90 -4.48
N ASN A 342 17.30 31.70 -4.41
CA ASN A 342 17.29 32.92 -3.58
C ASN A 342 17.12 32.49 -2.12
N GLU A 343 18.18 32.55 -1.31
CA GLU A 343 18.21 32.14 0.10
C GLU A 343 17.15 32.84 0.94
N ALA A 344 16.80 34.08 0.62
CA ALA A 344 15.74 34.84 1.29
C ALA A 344 14.34 34.21 1.17
N ARG A 345 14.09 33.39 0.13
CA ARG A 345 12.83 32.62 -0.02
C ARG A 345 12.80 31.33 0.79
N ILE A 346 13.94 30.80 1.13
CA ILE A 346 14.06 29.58 1.97
C ILE A 346 13.84 29.96 3.43
N GLU A 347 14.44 31.05 3.90
CA GLU A 347 14.25 31.53 5.26
C GLU A 347 12.77 31.93 5.54
N THR A 348 12.09 32.59 4.61
CA THR A 348 10.68 32.91 4.75
C THR A 348 9.78 31.68 4.75
N ALA A 349 10.11 30.62 4.00
CA ALA A 349 9.35 29.38 4.02
C ALA A 349 9.55 28.60 5.32
N TYR A 350 10.75 28.63 5.91
CA TYR A 350 11.03 27.99 7.22
C TYR A 350 10.55 28.82 8.40
N ALA A 351 10.60 30.18 8.32
CA ALA A 351 10.06 31.06 9.35
C ALA A 351 8.54 30.93 9.46
N ALA A 352 7.81 30.88 8.34
CA ALA A 352 6.38 30.68 8.32
C ALA A 352 5.94 29.33 8.92
N THR A 353 6.76 28.28 8.77
CA THR A 353 6.47 26.97 9.41
C THR A 353 6.81 26.94 10.89
N ALA A 354 7.77 27.73 11.36
CA ALA A 354 8.17 27.78 12.78
C ALA A 354 7.19 28.60 13.63
N GLU A 355 6.67 29.73 13.10
CA GLU A 355 5.69 30.56 13.80
C GLU A 355 4.29 29.90 13.86
N ASP A 356 3.90 29.16 12.83
CA ASP A 356 2.58 28.52 12.75
C ASP A 356 2.49 27.24 13.63
N SER A 357 3.62 26.63 13.99
CA SER A 357 3.64 25.44 14.88
C SER A 357 3.34 25.76 16.34
N SER A 358 3.41 27.02 16.76
CA SER A 358 3.08 27.50 18.11
C SER A 358 1.64 27.95 18.24
N SER A 359 0.93 28.23 17.16
CA SER A 359 -0.46 28.65 17.15
C SER A 359 -1.44 27.47 17.26
N VAL A 360 -2.64 27.72 17.82
CA VAL A 360 -3.70 26.70 17.89
C VAL A 360 -4.13 26.22 16.49
N VAL A 361 -4.00 27.08 15.47
CA VAL A 361 -4.33 26.79 14.08
C VAL A 361 -3.23 25.90 13.45
N GLY A 362 -1.96 26.17 13.70
CA GLY A 362 -0.85 25.36 13.22
C GLY A 362 -0.87 23.94 13.82
N LYS A 363 -1.20 23.80 15.10
CA LYS A 363 -1.39 22.48 15.74
C LYS A 363 -2.55 21.69 15.13
N ARG A 364 -3.64 22.36 14.75
CA ARG A 364 -4.77 21.73 14.05
C ARG A 364 -4.41 21.31 12.62
N ALA A 365 -3.66 22.13 11.89
CA ALA A 365 -3.19 21.81 10.55
C ALA A 365 -2.23 20.62 10.55
N LEU A 366 -1.28 20.58 11.50
CA LEU A 366 -0.35 19.45 11.67
C LEU A 366 -1.10 18.17 12.05
N ALA A 367 -2.08 18.26 12.98
CA ALA A 367 -2.90 17.11 13.35
C ALA A 367 -3.76 16.60 12.18
N ALA A 368 -4.28 17.50 11.35
CA ALA A 368 -5.03 17.14 10.13
C ALA A 368 -4.14 16.44 9.10
N THR A 369 -2.91 16.91 8.88
CA THR A 369 -1.94 16.31 7.96
C THR A 369 -1.50 14.92 8.43
N LEU A 370 -1.22 14.77 9.74
CA LEU A 370 -0.88 13.47 10.34
C LEU A 370 -2.06 12.49 10.29
N LYS A 371 -3.29 12.99 10.44
CA LYS A 371 -4.52 12.19 10.31
C LYS A 371 -4.70 11.71 8.86
N ILE A 372 -4.49 12.57 7.86
CA ILE A 372 -4.55 12.23 6.43
C ILE A 372 -3.50 11.16 6.08
N GLN A 373 -2.28 11.28 6.59
CA GLN A 373 -1.23 10.27 6.38
C GLN A 373 -1.58 8.92 7.02
N ARG A 374 -2.17 8.94 8.21
CA ARG A 374 -2.59 7.72 8.91
C ARG A 374 -3.78 7.04 8.24
N ASP A 375 -4.77 7.80 7.77
CA ASP A 375 -5.95 7.29 7.07
C ASP A 375 -5.61 6.77 5.66
N ALA A 376 -4.53 7.26 5.04
CA ALA A 376 -4.02 6.77 3.75
C ALA A 376 -3.31 5.41 3.85
N ALA A 377 -2.90 5.00 5.03
CA ALA A 377 -2.16 3.74 5.26
C ALA A 377 -3.06 2.51 5.51
N VAL A 378 -4.38 2.70 5.65
CA VAL A 378 -5.31 1.62 6.02
C VAL A 378 -6.39 1.45 4.93
N PRO A 379 -6.57 0.24 4.35
CA PRO A 379 -7.68 -0.03 3.44
C PRO A 379 -9.02 0.09 4.18
N PRO A 380 -10.08 0.65 3.55
CA PRO A 380 -11.41 0.66 4.14
C PRO A 380 -11.91 -0.76 4.36
N ALA A 381 -12.54 -1.00 5.51
CA ALA A 381 -13.08 -2.31 5.91
C ALA A 381 -14.18 -2.84 4.98
N ASP A 382 -14.75 -1.99 4.12
CA ASP A 382 -15.96 -2.27 3.34
C ASP A 382 -15.71 -3.00 2.00
N LEU A 383 -14.44 -3.33 1.67
CA LEU A 383 -14.08 -4.03 0.43
C LEU A 383 -13.67 -5.49 0.64
N ILE A 384 -14.06 -6.10 1.77
CA ILE A 384 -13.96 -7.54 1.94
C ILE A 384 -15.29 -8.15 1.49
N GLU A 385 -15.47 -8.24 0.17
CA GLU A 385 -16.45 -9.17 -0.38
C GLU A 385 -16.06 -10.60 -0.01
N GLN A 386 -17.07 -11.34 0.40
CA GLN A 386 -17.08 -12.73 0.79
C GLN A 386 -16.13 -13.58 -0.06
N GLY A 387 -15.07 -14.02 0.54
CA GLY A 387 -14.14 -14.97 -0.03
C GLY A 387 -13.42 -15.68 1.11
N ASP A 388 -13.91 -16.86 1.43
CA ASP A 388 -13.37 -17.90 2.30
C ASP A 388 -12.88 -17.52 3.71
N ALA A 389 -13.64 -18.04 4.65
CA ALA A 389 -13.54 -17.95 6.10
C ALA A 389 -12.28 -18.63 6.67
N ASN A 390 -11.08 -18.17 6.33
CA ASN A 390 -9.84 -18.65 6.97
C ASN A 390 -8.74 -17.61 7.04
N ASP A 391 -9.05 -16.31 7.09
CA ASP A 391 -8.00 -15.33 7.32
C ASP A 391 -8.11 -14.70 8.71
N SER A 392 -7.07 -14.99 9.45
CA SER A 392 -6.75 -14.58 10.80
C SER A 392 -6.81 -13.08 11.00
N VAL A 393 -7.45 -12.71 12.08
CA VAL A 393 -7.27 -11.54 12.96
C VAL A 393 -6.33 -10.45 12.42
N ASP A 394 -6.87 -9.44 11.75
CA ASP A 394 -6.18 -8.18 11.56
C ASP A 394 -6.49 -7.22 12.72
N GLU A 395 -5.46 -6.95 13.51
CA GLU A 395 -5.47 -5.92 14.55
C GLU A 395 -5.48 -4.53 13.90
N LEU A 396 -6.67 -3.93 13.79
CA LEU A 396 -6.80 -2.51 13.45
C LEU A 396 -7.06 -1.70 14.72
N THR A 397 -6.04 -0.99 15.17
CA THR A 397 -6.19 0.04 16.20
C THR A 397 -6.80 1.29 15.55
N THR A 398 -8.07 1.55 15.80
CA THR A 398 -8.74 2.80 15.39
C THR A 398 -9.06 3.62 16.63
N SER A 399 -8.50 4.82 16.72
CA SER A 399 -8.90 5.83 17.71
C SER A 399 -10.21 6.45 17.25
N SER A 400 -11.25 6.28 18.06
CA SER A 400 -12.56 6.92 17.88
C SER A 400 -12.74 8.02 18.91
N THR A 401 -13.08 9.22 18.49
CA THR A 401 -13.64 10.24 19.36
C THR A 401 -15.10 9.93 19.66
N VAL A 402 -15.43 9.64 20.90
CA VAL A 402 -16.79 9.35 21.35
C VAL A 402 -17.14 10.26 22.52
N ALA A 403 -18.36 10.80 22.47
CA ALA A 403 -19.03 11.32 23.64
C ALA A 403 -19.27 10.18 24.64
N SER A 404 -18.80 10.35 25.84
CA SER A 404 -18.88 9.59 27.08
C SER A 404 -19.89 8.43 27.16
N ALA A 405 -19.45 7.22 26.82
CA ALA A 405 -19.78 5.99 27.50
C ALA A 405 -18.45 5.22 27.61
N SER A 406 -18.11 4.70 28.78
CA SER A 406 -16.86 3.97 29.01
C SER A 406 -16.78 2.78 28.07
N VAL A 407 -15.92 2.87 27.07
CA VAL A 407 -15.67 1.78 26.10
C VAL A 407 -14.86 0.72 26.83
N PRO A 408 -15.31 -0.54 26.88
CA PRO A 408 -14.56 -1.60 27.57
C PRO A 408 -13.19 -1.78 26.94
N SER A 409 -12.11 -1.65 27.73
CA SER A 409 -10.74 -1.96 27.30
C SER A 409 -10.54 -3.46 27.21
N GLY A 410 -9.64 -3.93 26.30
CA GLY A 410 -9.31 -5.34 26.16
C GLY A 410 -9.77 -5.94 24.84
N TRP A 411 -10.13 -7.24 24.85
CA TRP A 411 -10.58 -7.92 23.65
C TRP A 411 -12.05 -7.63 23.35
N VAL A 412 -12.34 -7.30 22.08
CA VAL A 412 -13.69 -7.03 21.58
C VAL A 412 -13.98 -7.90 20.36
N ILE A 413 -15.28 -8.16 20.12
CA ILE A 413 -15.72 -8.73 18.86
C ILE A 413 -16.62 -7.74 18.13
N GLN A 414 -16.48 -7.65 16.82
CA GLN A 414 -17.35 -6.88 15.95
C GLN A 414 -18.19 -7.83 15.11
N ILE A 415 -19.51 -7.54 15.00
CA ILE A 415 -20.46 -8.38 14.29
C ILE A 415 -21.08 -7.71 13.06
N GLY A 416 -20.74 -6.46 12.81
CA GLY A 416 -21.20 -5.72 11.65
C GLY A 416 -20.94 -4.23 11.75
N ALA A 417 -21.28 -3.51 10.69
CA ALA A 417 -21.36 -2.06 10.64
C ALA A 417 -22.58 -1.67 9.79
N THR A 418 -23.33 -0.66 10.25
CA THR A 418 -24.56 -0.18 9.60
C THR A 418 -24.51 1.33 9.45
N PRO A 419 -25.21 1.91 8.46
CA PRO A 419 -25.25 3.37 8.31
C PRO A 419 -26.06 4.07 9.39
N ASP A 420 -26.85 3.35 10.17
CA ASP A 420 -27.71 3.86 11.23
C ASP A 420 -27.39 3.21 12.58
N GLN A 421 -27.37 4.04 13.65
CA GLN A 421 -27.04 3.57 15.00
C GLN A 421 -28.12 2.64 15.57
N GLY A 422 -29.40 2.86 15.23
CA GLY A 422 -30.50 2.00 15.64
C GLY A 422 -30.33 0.59 15.07
N GLN A 423 -30.04 0.48 13.78
CA GLN A 423 -29.76 -0.80 13.12
C GLN A 423 -28.55 -1.53 13.73
N ALA A 424 -27.50 -0.80 14.13
CA ALA A 424 -26.37 -1.40 14.83
C ALA A 424 -26.77 -1.95 16.19
N SER A 425 -27.62 -1.23 16.92
CA SER A 425 -28.15 -1.64 18.23
C SER A 425 -29.06 -2.87 18.10
N ASP A 426 -29.91 -2.90 17.08
CA ASP A 426 -30.80 -4.04 16.79
C ASP A 426 -29.99 -5.31 16.46
N LEU A 427 -28.92 -5.14 15.67
CA LEU A 427 -28.01 -6.23 15.35
C LEU A 427 -27.35 -6.79 16.62
N LEU A 428 -26.92 -5.93 17.54
CA LEU A 428 -26.34 -6.32 18.83
C LEU A 428 -27.38 -7.03 19.71
N ALA A 429 -28.60 -6.54 19.81
CA ALA A 429 -29.69 -7.16 20.57
C ALA A 429 -30.01 -8.56 20.02
N LYS A 430 -30.13 -8.69 18.70
CA LYS A 430 -30.35 -9.98 18.02
C LYS A 430 -29.20 -10.96 18.28
N ALA A 431 -27.96 -10.51 18.18
CA ALA A 431 -26.79 -11.33 18.43
C ALA A 431 -26.71 -11.76 19.91
N LYS A 432 -27.01 -10.85 20.85
CA LYS A 432 -27.02 -11.18 22.29
C LYS A 432 -28.06 -12.24 22.64
N ASN A 433 -29.28 -12.12 22.10
CA ASN A 433 -30.35 -13.09 22.30
C ASN A 433 -30.02 -14.48 21.72
N GLN A 434 -29.34 -14.53 20.59
CA GLN A 434 -29.00 -15.80 19.92
C GLN A 434 -27.65 -16.37 20.38
N GLY A 435 -26.73 -15.53 20.90
CA GLY A 435 -25.37 -15.91 21.31
C GLY A 435 -25.30 -16.74 22.59
N GLY A 436 -26.35 -16.72 23.43
CA GLY A 436 -26.46 -17.51 24.66
C GLY A 436 -25.24 -17.30 25.59
N LYS A 437 -24.73 -18.41 26.14
CA LYS A 437 -23.60 -18.39 27.08
C LYS A 437 -22.32 -17.73 26.54
N ALA A 438 -22.14 -17.70 25.21
CA ALA A 438 -20.94 -17.11 24.60
C ALA A 438 -20.88 -15.58 24.71
N LEU A 439 -22.01 -14.92 24.96
CA LEU A 439 -22.14 -13.47 25.13
C LEU A 439 -22.71 -13.06 26.49
N SER A 440 -22.80 -13.96 27.45
CA SER A 440 -23.44 -13.68 28.77
C SER A 440 -22.76 -12.53 29.51
N SER A 441 -21.41 -12.50 29.55
CA SER A 441 -20.62 -11.46 30.20
C SER A 441 -20.24 -10.29 29.26
N ALA A 442 -20.51 -10.43 27.95
CA ALA A 442 -20.08 -9.44 26.97
C ALA A 442 -21.03 -8.23 26.94
N GLN A 443 -20.46 -7.03 26.91
CA GLN A 443 -21.17 -5.77 26.87
C GLN A 443 -21.31 -5.27 25.42
N PRO A 444 -22.54 -5.07 24.91
CA PRO A 444 -22.76 -4.50 23.59
C PRO A 444 -22.49 -3.00 23.58
N PHE A 445 -21.84 -2.51 22.52
CA PHE A 445 -21.66 -1.08 22.28
C PHE A 445 -21.52 -0.80 20.78
N THR A 446 -21.80 0.44 20.40
CA THR A 446 -21.64 0.91 19.03
C THR A 446 -20.51 1.94 18.97
N VAL A 447 -19.76 1.93 17.88
CA VAL A 447 -18.68 2.90 17.60
C VAL A 447 -18.99 3.58 16.28
N ALA A 448 -19.18 4.89 16.30
CA ALA A 448 -19.32 5.68 15.09
C ALA A 448 -17.96 5.80 14.39
N VAL A 449 -17.93 5.53 13.10
CA VAL A 449 -16.74 5.69 12.25
C VAL A 449 -17.12 6.40 10.97
N ASN A 450 -16.31 7.37 10.55
CA ASN A 450 -16.50 8.03 9.28
C ASN A 450 -15.90 7.18 8.16
N SER A 451 -16.74 6.66 7.30
CA SER A 451 -16.36 6.00 6.05
C SER A 451 -16.46 7.00 4.91
N GLY A 452 -15.67 6.79 3.82
CA GLY A 452 -15.72 7.70 2.66
C GLY A 452 -17.09 7.83 1.98
N SER A 453 -18.06 6.98 2.34
CA SER A 453 -19.45 6.98 1.88
C SER A 453 -20.45 7.53 2.93
N GLY A 454 -19.99 7.97 4.13
CA GLY A 454 -20.83 8.47 5.21
C GLY A 454 -20.42 7.91 6.58
N GLN A 455 -21.21 8.24 7.59
CA GLN A 455 -21.02 7.73 8.96
C GLN A 455 -21.55 6.29 9.05
N LEU A 456 -20.75 5.37 9.60
CA LEU A 456 -21.14 4.01 9.91
C LEU A 456 -21.04 3.76 11.41
N TYR A 457 -21.91 2.89 11.92
CA TYR A 457 -21.94 2.47 13.33
C TYR A 457 -21.51 1.01 13.41
N ARG A 458 -20.34 0.75 13.99
CA ARG A 458 -19.83 -0.61 14.23
C ARG A 458 -20.50 -1.23 15.43
N ALA A 459 -21.12 -2.39 15.25
CA ALA A 459 -21.77 -3.15 16.30
C ALA A 459 -20.75 -4.09 16.96
N ARG A 460 -20.43 -3.86 18.24
CA ARG A 460 -19.35 -4.56 18.97
C ARG A 460 -19.82 -5.09 20.34
N PHE A 461 -19.16 -6.16 20.78
CA PHE A 461 -19.20 -6.62 22.16
C PHE A 461 -17.81 -6.56 22.77
N GLY A 462 -17.69 -6.02 23.99
CA GLY A 462 -16.45 -5.98 24.77
C GLY A 462 -16.57 -6.79 26.05
N GLY A 463 -15.48 -6.79 26.86
CA GLY A 463 -15.42 -7.52 28.13
C GLY A 463 -14.93 -8.96 28.00
N PHE A 464 -14.10 -9.23 27.00
CA PHE A 464 -13.40 -10.53 26.89
C PHE A 464 -11.98 -10.40 27.47
N ASP A 465 -11.64 -11.29 28.42
CA ASP A 465 -10.38 -11.25 29.13
C ASP A 465 -9.16 -11.57 28.24
N ASN A 466 -9.38 -12.32 27.14
CA ASN A 466 -8.30 -12.75 26.26
C ASN A 466 -8.80 -13.07 24.85
N GLN A 467 -7.86 -13.23 23.91
CA GLN A 467 -8.11 -13.56 22.52
C GLN A 467 -8.94 -14.84 22.34
N ASN A 468 -8.65 -15.85 23.14
CA ASN A 468 -9.33 -17.14 23.01
C ASN A 468 -10.81 -17.05 23.38
N GLY A 469 -11.17 -16.26 24.39
CA GLY A 469 -12.56 -15.97 24.78
C GLY A 469 -13.32 -15.25 23.67
N ALA A 470 -12.72 -14.18 23.11
CA ALA A 470 -13.30 -13.44 21.99
C ALA A 470 -13.46 -14.32 20.73
N ALA A 471 -12.45 -15.11 20.39
CA ALA A 471 -12.49 -16.03 19.25
C ALA A 471 -13.55 -17.14 19.43
N ALA A 472 -13.69 -17.68 20.63
CA ALA A 472 -14.72 -18.68 20.95
C ALA A 472 -16.14 -18.10 20.82
N ALA A 473 -16.35 -16.86 21.28
CA ALA A 473 -17.61 -16.13 21.11
C ALA A 473 -17.92 -15.90 19.62
N CYS A 474 -16.93 -15.44 18.83
CA CYS A 474 -17.06 -15.30 17.37
C CYS A 474 -17.40 -16.63 16.69
N LYS A 475 -16.74 -17.74 17.05
CA LYS A 475 -17.06 -19.07 16.51
C LYS A 475 -18.50 -19.49 16.81
N ALA A 476 -19.00 -19.15 17.98
CA ALA A 476 -20.40 -19.42 18.35
C ALA A 476 -21.39 -18.60 17.54
N LEU A 477 -21.10 -17.28 17.33
CA LEU A 477 -21.95 -16.40 16.55
C LEU A 477 -21.93 -16.73 15.05
N LYS A 478 -20.80 -17.10 14.48
CA LYS A 478 -20.70 -17.56 13.07
C LYS A 478 -21.58 -18.79 12.82
N ARG A 479 -21.67 -19.73 13.75
CA ARG A 479 -22.60 -20.88 13.64
C ARG A 479 -24.08 -20.50 13.68
N LYS A 480 -24.39 -19.29 14.15
CA LYS A 480 -25.74 -18.71 14.16
C LYS A 480 -26.02 -17.75 13.00
N GLY A 481 -25.08 -17.68 12.03
CA GLY A 481 -25.21 -16.85 10.81
C GLY A 481 -24.81 -15.40 10.97
N PHE A 482 -24.12 -15.01 12.06
CA PHE A 482 -23.58 -13.66 12.20
C PHE A 482 -22.16 -13.59 11.62
N ALA A 483 -21.84 -12.50 10.93
CA ALA A 483 -20.46 -12.12 10.70
C ALA A 483 -19.81 -11.82 12.06
N CYS A 484 -18.56 -12.23 12.29
CA CYS A 484 -17.87 -11.93 13.53
C CYS A 484 -16.35 -12.00 13.36
N TRP A 485 -15.66 -11.02 13.93
CA TRP A 485 -14.19 -11.02 14.07
C TRP A 485 -13.80 -10.42 15.41
N ALA A 486 -12.73 -10.94 15.99
CA ALA A 486 -12.18 -10.48 17.25
C ALA A 486 -11.01 -9.53 17.01
N SER A 487 -10.88 -8.47 17.81
CA SER A 487 -9.75 -7.53 17.82
C SER A 487 -9.45 -7.07 19.23
N GLN A 488 -8.24 -6.63 19.46
CA GLN A 488 -7.86 -5.91 20.67
C GLN A 488 -8.19 -4.42 20.50
N GLN A 489 -8.71 -3.79 21.53
CA GLN A 489 -9.06 -2.36 21.51
C GLN A 489 -8.04 -1.57 22.29
#